data_0715f1202b972c7815c2834deb7dbb2d
#
_entry.id   0715f1202b972c7815c2834deb7dbb2d
#
_cell.length_a   1.000
_cell.length_b   1.000
_cell.length_c   1.000
_cell.angle_alpha   90.00
_cell.angle_beta   90.00
_cell.angle_gamma   90.00
#
_symmetry.space_group_name_H-M   'P 1'
#
loop_
_entity.id
_entity.type
_entity.pdbx_description
1 polymer ?
#
loop_
_entity_poly.entity_id
_entity_poly.type
_entity_poly.pdbx_seq_one_letter_code
_entity_poly.pdbx_strand_id
1 'polypeptide(L)'
;MSTIANHSHWPIGPAILAGAVLSAMCISPGSTLAQHDSPTASEAPQTAGAITPHHHWRQFGRASWYGRAFQGQATASGEPFNMNSMTCAHRSLPLGATVLVTNLRNHRSVLVRVNDRGPVPENRVLDLSYAAARILGFRGVAPVRIDLVDPSLSPAQIAELSWPAQFQR
;
A
#
# COMPACT_ATOMS: atom_id res chain seq x y z
N MET A 1 -23.74 -14.02 -43.76
CA MET A 1 -23.29 -12.77 -44.41
C MET A 1 -23.27 -11.71 -43.31
N SER A 2 -22.20 -11.13 -42.85
CA SER A 2 -20.85 -10.94 -43.30
C SER A 2 -19.94 -10.82 -42.05
N THR A 3 -18.81 -11.45 -42.15
CA THR A 3 -17.62 -11.39 -41.32
C THR A 3 -16.96 -10.02 -41.44
N ILE A 4 -16.51 -9.41 -40.34
CA ILE A 4 -15.35 -8.51 -40.38
C ILE A 4 -14.50 -8.75 -39.16
N ALA A 5 -13.35 -9.41 -39.38
CA ALA A 5 -12.20 -9.45 -38.48
C ALA A 5 -11.39 -8.17 -38.66
N ASN A 6 -10.91 -7.56 -37.58
CA ASN A 6 -9.89 -6.53 -37.68
C ASN A 6 -8.70 -6.89 -36.75
N HIS A 7 -7.63 -7.39 -37.40
CA HIS A 7 -6.32 -7.59 -36.83
C HIS A 7 -5.53 -6.28 -36.90
N SER A 8 -5.14 -5.70 -35.80
CA SER A 8 -4.17 -4.62 -35.80
C SER A 8 -2.79 -5.18 -35.36
N HIS A 9 -1.92 -5.29 -36.39
CA HIS A 9 -0.50 -5.61 -36.22
C HIS A 9 0.25 -4.49 -35.49
N TRP A 10 1.09 -4.85 -34.56
CA TRP A 10 2.13 -3.97 -34.00
C TRP A 10 3.42 -4.21 -34.79
N PRO A 11 4.13 -3.18 -35.24
CA PRO A 11 5.43 -3.34 -35.91
C PRO A 11 6.57 -3.45 -34.88
N ILE A 12 7.37 -4.48 -35.06
CA ILE A 12 8.66 -4.66 -34.44
C ILE A 12 9.66 -3.80 -35.18
N GLY A 13 10.32 -2.85 -34.54
CA GLY A 13 11.40 -2.05 -35.09
C GLY A 13 12.77 -2.57 -34.61
N PRO A 14 13.86 -2.38 -35.42
CA PRO A 14 15.06 -3.16 -35.33
C PRO A 14 16.12 -2.62 -34.37
N ALA A 15 16.95 -3.56 -33.89
CA ALA A 15 18.18 -3.38 -33.16
C ALA A 15 19.22 -2.57 -33.96
N ILE A 16 19.96 -1.69 -33.28
CA ILE A 16 21.19 -1.09 -33.81
C ILE A 16 22.36 -1.51 -32.93
N LEU A 17 23.31 -2.13 -33.64
CA LEU A 17 24.60 -2.62 -33.17
C LEU A 17 25.68 -1.50 -33.13
N ALA A 18 26.63 -1.69 -32.22
CA ALA A 18 28.06 -1.41 -32.33
C ALA A 18 28.61 0.02 -32.23
N GLY A 19 29.55 0.16 -31.34
CA GLY A 19 30.50 1.27 -31.25
C GLY A 19 31.57 1.05 -30.19
N ALA A 20 32.55 0.17 -30.48
CA ALA A 20 33.80 0.05 -29.69
C ALA A 20 34.76 1.19 -30.07
N VAL A 21 35.30 1.91 -29.08
CA VAL A 21 36.52 2.71 -29.27
C VAL A 21 37.50 2.45 -28.14
N LEU A 22 38.60 1.84 -28.56
CA LEU A 22 39.88 1.72 -27.83
C LEU A 22 40.61 3.07 -27.87
N SER A 23 41.20 3.52 -26.76
CA SER A 23 42.47 4.31 -26.71
C SER A 23 42.92 4.47 -25.27
N ALA A 24 43.95 3.92 -24.95
CA ALA A 24 45.36 4.26 -24.91
C ALA A 24 45.85 4.61 -23.50
N MET A 25 46.82 3.78 -23.08
CA MET A 25 47.73 3.89 -21.94
C MET A 25 48.42 5.27 -21.86
N CYS A 26 48.57 5.80 -20.65
CA CYS A 26 49.74 6.55 -20.26
C CYS A 26 50.18 6.16 -18.86
N ILE A 27 51.38 5.54 -18.86
CA ILE A 27 52.16 5.18 -17.69
C ILE A 27 53.05 6.41 -17.34
N SER A 28 53.07 6.85 -16.09
CA SER A 28 54.18 7.62 -15.54
C SER A 28 54.44 7.26 -14.08
N PRO A 29 55.66 6.93 -13.69
CA PRO A 29 56.02 6.65 -12.32
C PRO A 29 56.52 7.89 -11.60
N GLY A 30 56.19 8.07 -10.35
CA GLY A 30 56.72 9.12 -9.50
C GLY A 30 56.47 8.84 -8.03
N SER A 31 57.50 8.39 -7.37
CA SER A 31 57.63 8.14 -5.93
C SER A 31 57.29 9.37 -5.09
N THR A 32 56.71 9.14 -3.91
CA THR A 32 57.32 9.61 -2.63
C THR A 32 56.43 9.18 -1.45
N LEU A 33 57.07 8.47 -0.50
CA LEU A 33 56.58 8.09 0.82
C LEU A 33 56.20 9.38 1.62
N ALA A 34 54.98 9.38 2.16
CA ALA A 34 54.67 10.08 3.37
C ALA A 34 53.61 9.29 4.13
N GLN A 35 54.06 8.55 5.13
CA GLN A 35 53.23 7.99 6.19
C GLN A 35 52.57 9.17 6.90
N HIS A 36 51.25 9.21 6.90
CA HIS A 36 50.51 10.02 7.81
C HIS A 36 49.55 9.10 8.53
N ASP A 37 49.88 8.86 9.81
CA ASP A 37 49.00 8.17 10.75
C ASP A 37 47.66 8.88 10.81
N SER A 38 46.64 8.23 10.30
CA SER A 38 45.27 8.65 10.50
C SER A 38 44.74 8.04 11.79
N PRO A 39 44.25 8.80 12.73
CA PRO A 39 43.59 8.24 13.91
C PRO A 39 42.32 7.52 13.46
N THR A 40 42.22 6.27 13.88
CA THR A 40 41.02 5.46 13.85
C THR A 40 39.80 6.30 14.29
N ALA A 41 39.02 6.77 13.35
CA ALA A 41 37.70 7.27 13.64
C ALA A 41 36.86 6.09 14.11
N SER A 42 36.65 6.03 15.41
CA SER A 42 35.66 5.18 16.04
C SER A 42 34.33 5.44 15.35
N GLU A 43 33.89 4.47 14.58
CA GLU A 43 32.57 4.43 14.01
C GLU A 43 31.58 4.33 15.16
N ALA A 44 31.07 5.50 15.59
CA ALA A 44 29.95 5.57 16.52
C ALA A 44 28.79 4.76 15.93
N PRO A 45 28.12 3.91 16.70
CA PRO A 45 26.95 3.19 16.22
C PRO A 45 25.94 4.25 15.75
N GLN A 46 25.62 4.21 14.46
CA GLN A 46 24.55 5.03 13.88
C GLN A 46 23.27 4.68 14.64
N THR A 47 22.94 5.55 15.57
CA THR A 47 21.68 5.54 16.31
C THR A 47 20.56 5.34 15.31
N ALA A 48 19.85 4.23 15.46
CA ALA A 48 18.64 3.87 14.73
C ALA A 48 17.83 5.15 14.49
N GLY A 49 17.58 5.46 13.21
CA GLY A 49 16.92 6.69 12.79
C GLY A 49 15.69 6.92 13.65
N ALA A 50 15.64 8.10 14.27
CA ALA A 50 14.47 8.57 14.97
C ALA A 50 13.27 8.36 14.05
N ILE A 51 12.35 7.49 14.45
CA ILE A 51 11.08 7.30 13.78
C ILE A 51 10.37 8.65 13.91
N THR A 52 10.47 9.49 12.87
CA THR A 52 9.63 10.66 12.78
C THR A 52 8.19 10.17 12.88
N PRO A 53 7.37 10.68 13.80
CA PRO A 53 5.98 10.26 13.88
C PRO A 53 5.31 10.72 12.58
N HIS A 54 5.24 9.82 11.60
CA HIS A 54 4.38 10.03 10.45
C HIS A 54 2.98 10.20 11.00
N HIS A 55 2.35 11.32 10.69
CA HIS A 55 0.99 11.64 11.14
C HIS A 55 0.05 10.59 10.55
N HIS A 56 -0.07 9.44 11.23
CA HIS A 56 -0.95 8.36 10.81
C HIS A 56 -2.39 8.85 10.93
N TRP A 57 -3.03 9.12 9.78
CA TRP A 57 -4.45 9.40 9.78
C TRP A 57 -5.21 8.19 10.35
N ARG A 58 -6.03 8.45 11.34
CA ARG A 58 -6.79 7.43 12.07
C ARG A 58 -8.20 7.91 12.32
N GLN A 59 -9.17 7.01 12.17
CA GLN A 59 -10.57 7.27 12.49
C GLN A 59 -11.17 6.09 13.27
N PHE A 60 -12.03 6.42 14.22
CA PHE A 60 -12.86 5.46 14.94
C PHE A 60 -14.32 5.64 14.53
N GLY A 61 -15.07 4.54 14.49
CA GLY A 61 -16.48 4.59 14.17
C GLY A 61 -17.10 3.22 14.01
N ARG A 62 -18.24 3.17 13.32
CA ARG A 62 -18.95 1.92 13.04
C ARG A 62 -18.84 1.58 11.56
N ALA A 63 -18.55 0.32 11.27
CA ALA A 63 -18.56 -0.23 9.92
C ALA A 63 -19.74 -1.17 9.72
N SER A 64 -20.30 -1.17 8.51
CA SER A 64 -21.15 -2.22 7.99
C SER A 64 -20.54 -2.86 6.73
N TRP A 65 -21.31 -3.61 5.97
CA TRP A 65 -20.86 -4.20 4.73
C TRP A 65 -21.98 -4.25 3.69
N TYR A 66 -21.59 -4.21 2.41
CA TYR A 66 -22.52 -4.32 1.29
C TYR A 66 -22.98 -5.76 1.08
N GLY A 67 -24.30 -5.91 0.91
CA GLY A 67 -24.91 -7.18 0.58
C GLY A 67 -24.81 -7.55 -0.92
N ARG A 68 -25.31 -8.75 -1.24
CA ARG A 68 -25.33 -9.30 -2.61
C ARG A 68 -26.05 -8.41 -3.62
N ALA A 69 -27.00 -7.59 -3.17
CA ALA A 69 -27.78 -6.69 -4.05
C ALA A 69 -26.94 -5.65 -4.78
N PHE A 70 -25.72 -5.36 -4.31
CA PHE A 70 -24.82 -4.39 -4.93
C PHE A 70 -23.81 -5.03 -5.89
N GLN A 71 -23.78 -6.37 -6.00
CA GLN A 71 -22.83 -7.08 -6.86
C GLN A 71 -22.92 -6.61 -8.30
N GLY A 72 -21.79 -6.18 -8.86
CA GLY A 72 -21.68 -5.71 -10.25
C GLY A 72 -22.10 -4.26 -10.48
N GLN A 73 -22.65 -3.56 -9.49
CA GLN A 73 -22.96 -2.14 -9.61
C GLN A 73 -21.68 -1.30 -9.69
N ALA A 74 -21.70 -0.21 -10.44
CA ALA A 74 -20.58 0.71 -10.56
C ALA A 74 -20.30 1.39 -9.20
N THR A 75 -19.03 1.41 -8.80
CA THR A 75 -18.54 2.14 -7.64
C THR A 75 -18.10 3.56 -8.03
N ALA A 76 -17.80 4.40 -7.05
CA ALA A 76 -17.30 5.75 -7.29
C ALA A 76 -15.94 5.79 -8.03
N SER A 77 -15.14 4.71 -7.99
CA SER A 77 -13.91 4.58 -8.79
C SER A 77 -14.16 4.18 -10.26
N GLY A 78 -15.40 3.85 -10.62
CA GLY A 78 -15.79 3.38 -11.96
C GLY A 78 -15.68 1.86 -12.16
N GLU A 79 -15.09 1.13 -11.21
CA GLU A 79 -15.03 -0.34 -11.27
C GLU A 79 -16.33 -0.97 -10.75
N PRO A 80 -16.74 -2.15 -11.27
CA PRO A 80 -17.89 -2.85 -10.74
C PRO A 80 -17.61 -3.39 -9.33
N PHE A 81 -18.57 -3.23 -8.42
CA PHE A 81 -18.47 -3.78 -7.07
C PHE A 81 -18.38 -5.31 -7.10
N ASN A 82 -17.36 -5.84 -6.43
CA ASN A 82 -17.20 -7.27 -6.21
C ASN A 82 -17.19 -7.56 -4.70
N MET A 83 -18.21 -8.25 -4.22
CA MET A 83 -18.37 -8.60 -2.81
C MET A 83 -17.26 -9.50 -2.25
N ASN A 84 -16.47 -10.15 -3.13
CA ASN A 84 -15.36 -11.02 -2.74
C ASN A 84 -13.99 -10.31 -2.76
N SER A 85 -13.91 -9.06 -3.20
CA SER A 85 -12.68 -8.26 -3.20
C SER A 85 -12.46 -7.59 -1.86
N MET A 86 -11.19 -7.23 -1.55
CA MET A 86 -10.82 -6.49 -0.34
C MET A 86 -10.99 -4.98 -0.58
N THR A 87 -12.23 -4.50 -0.57
CA THR A 87 -12.58 -3.10 -0.85
C THR A 87 -13.56 -2.54 0.18
N CYS A 88 -13.63 -1.20 0.19
CA CYS A 88 -14.55 -0.47 1.07
C CYS A 88 -15.01 0.84 0.45
N ALA A 89 -16.10 1.38 0.99
CA ALA A 89 -16.53 2.75 0.77
C ALA A 89 -16.18 3.63 1.97
N HIS A 90 -15.64 4.81 1.70
CA HIS A 90 -15.38 5.86 2.67
C HIS A 90 -15.78 7.23 2.11
N ARG A 91 -16.24 8.15 3.00
CA ARG A 91 -16.78 9.44 2.54
C ARG A 91 -15.74 10.35 1.91
N SER A 92 -14.55 10.45 2.50
CA SER A 92 -13.57 11.49 2.18
C SER A 92 -12.16 10.97 1.84
N LEU A 93 -11.80 9.74 2.20
CA LEU A 93 -10.49 9.19 1.85
C LEU A 93 -10.31 9.12 0.33
N PRO A 94 -9.10 9.32 -0.19
CA PRO A 94 -8.83 9.20 -1.62
C PRO A 94 -9.26 7.83 -2.17
N LEU A 95 -9.86 7.80 -3.36
CA LEU A 95 -10.08 6.55 -4.08
C LEU A 95 -8.72 5.95 -4.43
N GLY A 96 -8.59 4.63 -4.28
CA GLY A 96 -7.34 3.91 -4.42
C GLY A 96 -6.51 3.80 -3.14
N ALA A 97 -6.78 4.62 -2.12
CA ALA A 97 -6.06 4.53 -0.84
C ALA A 97 -6.27 3.18 -0.16
N THR A 98 -5.22 2.67 0.49
CA THR A 98 -5.28 1.46 1.30
C THR A 98 -5.44 1.83 2.76
N VAL A 99 -6.36 1.15 3.45
CA VAL A 99 -6.60 1.32 4.88
C VAL A 99 -6.52 -0.02 5.60
N LEU A 100 -5.96 0.01 6.80
CA LEU A 100 -6.04 -1.09 7.75
C LEU A 100 -7.26 -0.88 8.63
N VAL A 101 -8.19 -1.81 8.57
CA VAL A 101 -9.41 -1.80 9.39
C VAL A 101 -9.28 -2.82 10.50
N THR A 102 -9.44 -2.38 11.75
CA THR A 102 -9.40 -3.24 12.93
C THR A 102 -10.76 -3.26 13.63
N ASN A 103 -11.32 -4.44 13.83
CA ASN A 103 -12.52 -4.62 14.63
C ASN A 103 -12.18 -4.55 16.12
N LEU A 104 -12.73 -3.56 16.82
CA LEU A 104 -12.42 -3.29 18.23
C LEU A 104 -13.00 -4.31 19.22
N ARG A 105 -13.84 -5.24 18.77
CA ARG A 105 -14.40 -6.29 19.63
C ARG A 105 -13.51 -7.53 19.73
N ASN A 106 -12.83 -7.87 18.64
CA ASN A 106 -12.06 -9.12 18.53
C ASN A 106 -10.63 -8.92 18.02
N HIS A 107 -10.22 -7.66 17.81
CA HIS A 107 -8.88 -7.24 17.38
C HIS A 107 -8.41 -7.79 16.02
N ARG A 108 -9.30 -8.39 15.24
CA ARG A 108 -8.98 -8.82 13.88
C ARG A 108 -8.86 -7.62 12.96
N SER A 109 -7.88 -7.68 12.07
CA SER A 109 -7.60 -6.61 11.11
C SER A 109 -7.60 -7.12 9.68
N VAL A 110 -7.90 -6.22 8.74
CA VAL A 110 -7.83 -6.49 7.30
C VAL A 110 -7.41 -5.25 6.54
N LEU A 111 -6.56 -5.42 5.53
CA LEU A 111 -6.26 -4.36 4.56
C LEU A 111 -7.32 -4.34 3.49
N VAL A 112 -7.84 -3.14 3.20
CA VAL A 112 -8.84 -2.92 2.15
C VAL A 112 -8.52 -1.66 1.37
N ARG A 113 -8.89 -1.64 0.10
CA ARG A 113 -8.76 -0.48 -0.77
C ARG A 113 -10.07 0.32 -0.81
N VAL A 114 -9.97 1.63 -0.72
CA VAL A 114 -11.10 2.54 -0.89
C VAL A 114 -11.42 2.65 -2.38
N ASN A 115 -12.59 2.17 -2.80
CA ASN A 115 -13.02 2.24 -4.20
C ASN A 115 -14.41 2.86 -4.37
N ASP A 116 -15.08 3.19 -3.26
CA ASP A 116 -16.43 3.73 -3.33
C ASP A 116 -16.65 4.87 -2.33
N ARG A 117 -17.77 5.59 -2.50
CA ARG A 117 -18.22 6.66 -1.63
C ARG A 117 -19.38 6.20 -0.75
N GLY A 118 -19.34 6.63 0.50
CA GLY A 118 -20.29 6.27 1.55
C GLY A 118 -19.58 6.01 2.86
N PRO A 119 -20.30 5.55 3.89
CA PRO A 119 -21.74 5.25 3.97
C PRO A 119 -22.62 6.51 3.93
N VAL A 120 -23.85 6.33 3.44
CA VAL A 120 -24.88 7.40 3.50
C VAL A 120 -25.34 7.68 4.94
N PRO A 121 -25.65 6.66 5.78
CA PRO A 121 -26.01 6.89 7.18
C PRO A 121 -24.85 7.47 8.00
N GLU A 122 -25.10 8.59 8.69
CA GLU A 122 -24.08 9.33 9.45
C GLU A 122 -23.47 8.58 10.62
N ASN A 123 -24.21 7.61 11.17
CA ASN A 123 -23.75 6.78 12.29
C ASN A 123 -22.74 5.69 11.90
N ARG A 124 -22.32 5.65 10.63
CA ARG A 124 -21.27 4.76 10.11
C ARG A 124 -20.17 5.57 9.41
N VAL A 125 -18.96 5.05 9.47
CA VAL A 125 -17.78 5.66 8.83
C VAL A 125 -17.27 4.84 7.66
N LEU A 126 -17.64 3.56 7.58
CA LEU A 126 -17.12 2.63 6.59
C LEU A 126 -18.17 1.59 6.19
N ASP A 127 -18.24 1.28 4.90
CA ASP A 127 -18.94 0.10 4.40
C ASP A 127 -17.94 -0.80 3.69
N LEU A 128 -17.84 -2.05 4.16
CA LEU A 128 -16.88 -3.05 3.68
C LEU A 128 -17.51 -3.95 2.61
N SER A 129 -16.67 -4.60 1.81
CA SER A 129 -17.09 -5.77 1.06
C SER A 129 -17.46 -6.92 2.02
N TYR A 130 -18.25 -7.87 1.54
CA TYR A 130 -18.61 -9.05 2.33
C TYR A 130 -17.39 -9.88 2.76
N ALA A 131 -16.42 -10.06 1.85
CA ALA A 131 -15.20 -10.82 2.16
C ALA A 131 -14.38 -10.15 3.27
N ALA A 132 -14.21 -8.82 3.23
CA ALA A 132 -13.51 -8.07 4.27
C ALA A 132 -14.23 -8.17 5.64
N ALA A 133 -15.56 -8.04 5.67
CA ALA A 133 -16.34 -8.19 6.89
C ALA A 133 -16.24 -9.60 7.50
N ARG A 134 -16.17 -10.63 6.66
CA ARG A 134 -15.95 -12.02 7.12
C ARG A 134 -14.58 -12.19 7.79
N ILE A 135 -13.52 -11.63 7.21
CA ILE A 135 -12.17 -11.66 7.80
C ILE A 135 -12.18 -10.97 9.17
N LEU A 136 -12.81 -9.78 9.27
CA LEU A 136 -12.98 -9.07 10.52
C LEU A 136 -13.88 -9.76 11.54
N GLY A 137 -14.62 -10.79 11.12
CA GLY A 137 -15.42 -11.64 12.00
C GLY A 137 -16.66 -10.97 12.55
N PHE A 138 -17.36 -10.16 11.75
CA PHE A 138 -18.63 -9.58 12.17
C PHE A 138 -19.75 -9.76 11.14
N ARG A 139 -21.00 -9.74 11.65
CA ARG A 139 -22.23 -9.71 10.88
C ARG A 139 -23.04 -8.48 11.29
N GLY A 140 -23.57 -7.70 10.35
CA GLY A 140 -24.28 -6.46 10.63
C GLY A 140 -23.34 -5.27 10.84
N VAL A 141 -23.23 -4.72 12.03
CA VAL A 141 -22.43 -3.50 12.33
C VAL A 141 -21.44 -3.77 13.46
N ALA A 142 -20.20 -3.30 13.30
CA ALA A 142 -19.14 -3.43 14.30
C ALA A 142 -18.43 -2.10 14.56
N PRO A 143 -17.94 -1.84 15.79
CA PRO A 143 -17.01 -0.75 16.05
C PRO A 143 -15.65 -1.09 15.44
N VAL A 144 -15.09 -0.12 14.71
CA VAL A 144 -13.81 -0.30 14.03
C VAL A 144 -12.88 0.89 14.26
N ARG A 145 -11.58 0.62 14.13
CA ARG A 145 -10.53 1.61 13.91
C ARG A 145 -10.08 1.49 12.46
N ILE A 146 -9.85 2.62 11.82
CA ILE A 146 -9.36 2.73 10.45
C ILE A 146 -8.04 3.48 10.53
N ASP A 147 -6.98 2.91 10.02
CA ASP A 147 -5.67 3.53 9.88
C ASP A 147 -5.35 3.65 8.38
N LEU A 148 -5.03 4.85 7.89
CA LEU A 148 -4.55 5.04 6.53
C LEU A 148 -3.14 4.47 6.42
N VAL A 149 -2.91 3.61 5.44
CA VAL A 149 -1.61 2.97 5.22
C VAL A 149 -0.82 3.78 4.22
N ASP A 150 0.39 4.19 4.62
CA ASP A 150 1.36 4.78 3.71
C ASP A 150 1.89 3.67 2.79
N PRO A 151 1.89 3.86 1.45
CA PRO A 151 2.42 2.87 0.51
C PRO A 151 3.90 2.52 0.72
N SER A 152 4.66 3.35 1.42
CA SER A 152 6.07 3.12 1.73
C SER A 152 6.30 2.18 2.91
N LEU A 153 5.25 1.87 3.69
CA LEU A 153 5.38 1.02 4.87
C LEU A 153 5.64 -0.44 4.48
N SER A 154 6.60 -1.04 5.18
CA SER A 154 6.84 -2.48 5.09
C SER A 154 5.72 -3.31 5.74
N PRO A 155 5.57 -4.59 5.37
CA PRO A 155 4.58 -5.48 6.00
C PRO A 155 4.71 -5.57 7.52
N ALA A 156 5.93 -5.50 8.07
CA ALA A 156 6.18 -5.51 9.51
C ALA A 156 5.63 -4.25 10.19
N GLN A 157 5.84 -3.06 9.60
CA GLN A 157 5.29 -1.80 10.11
C GLN A 157 3.76 -1.77 10.05
N ILE A 158 3.16 -2.34 9.00
CA ILE A 158 1.70 -2.47 8.89
C ILE A 158 1.14 -3.40 9.98
N ALA A 159 1.86 -4.49 10.30
CA ALA A 159 1.47 -5.40 11.37
C ALA A 159 1.46 -4.71 12.75
N GLU A 160 2.40 -3.81 13.02
CA GLU A 160 2.40 -2.99 14.25
C GLU A 160 1.22 -2.04 14.35
N LEU A 161 0.71 -1.52 13.23
CA LEU A 161 -0.52 -0.72 13.20
C LEU A 161 -1.74 -1.55 13.63
N SER A 162 -1.74 -2.84 13.32
CA SER A 162 -2.87 -3.73 13.63
C SER A 162 -3.10 -3.84 15.14
N TRP A 163 -2.02 -4.03 15.92
CA TRP A 163 -2.09 -4.19 17.36
C TRP A 163 -0.74 -3.86 18.00
N PRO A 164 -0.61 -2.76 18.77
CA PRO A 164 0.62 -2.42 19.46
C PRO A 164 1.05 -3.54 20.42
N ALA A 165 2.32 -3.92 20.40
CA ALA A 165 2.89 -5.02 21.17
C ALA A 165 2.65 -4.91 22.69
N GLN A 166 2.42 -3.72 23.23
CA GLN A 166 2.13 -3.45 24.63
C GLN A 166 0.80 -4.06 25.14
N PHE A 167 -0.06 -4.55 24.25
CA PHE A 167 -1.33 -5.19 24.61
C PHE A 167 -1.33 -6.71 24.39
N GLN A 168 -0.18 -7.33 24.12
CA GLN A 168 -0.04 -8.78 23.91
C GLN A 168 0.26 -9.54 25.22
N ARG A 169 -0.23 -9.07 26.38
CA ARG A 169 -0.13 -9.79 27.66
C ARG A 169 -1.43 -10.49 28.01
#